data_bd6d62d78bd61bb4e038a8f2253efdca
#
_entry.id   bd6d62d78bd61bb4e038a8f2253efdca
#
_cell.length_a   1.000
_cell.length_b   1.000
_cell.length_c   1.000
_cell.angle_alpha   90.00
_cell.angle_beta   90.00
_cell.angle_gamma   90.00
#
_symmetry.space_group_name_H-M   'P 1'
#
loop_
_entity.id
_entity.type
_entity.pdbx_description
1 polymer ?
#
loop_
_entity_poly.entity_id
_entity_poly.type
_entity_poly.pdbx_seq_one_letter_code
_entity_poly.pdbx_strand_id
1 'polypeptide(L)'
;MKTKLKIAATLTIVQTLLMGATIASAQNGRVVNDSWLYENYTKREVMVEVRDGEKIYTAIYEPTDEYLSRIGKQKSPIMLTLTPYSRKPYGLKPGETENGKIRGVYYSGLTGDMANYVADGYIIVVQNVRGKFLSTGTYENMRPYVSGVDGAADTVVVDGKVQTDDATDVYDSVEWLLANTKNTGIVGVKGVSYGGFYTTMATLAKHPAIKAVSPQAPATDWYMGDDAHHNGALCLTDSYRFGGGFYRDFRKPSAVGMSNLVKIKEDIYEYFRGKPMDELSAFFGDSLRFWSDMMKHPDRDQFW
;
A
#
# COMPACT_ATOMS: atom_id res chain seq x y z
N MET A 1 30.36 49.65 12.54
CA MET A 1 30.05 49.10 11.20
C MET A 1 29.80 47.62 11.34
N LYS A 2 28.55 47.19 11.36
CA LYS A 2 28.14 45.76 11.47
C LYS A 2 27.73 45.27 10.08
N THR A 3 28.55 44.44 9.50
CA THR A 3 28.34 43.87 8.19
C THR A 3 27.26 42.77 8.31
N LYS A 4 26.10 42.97 7.70
CA LYS A 4 25.05 41.97 7.59
C LYS A 4 25.44 41.00 6.47
N LEU A 5 25.88 39.80 6.84
CA LEU A 5 26.07 38.71 5.91
C LEU A 5 24.66 38.11 5.61
N LYS A 6 24.19 38.29 4.39
CA LYS A 6 22.93 37.76 3.93
C LYS A 6 23.10 36.27 3.67
N ILE A 7 22.41 35.45 4.44
CA ILE A 7 22.21 34.03 4.16
C ILE A 7 21.21 33.95 3.01
N ALA A 8 21.70 33.88 1.80
CA ALA A 8 20.89 33.70 0.59
C ALA A 8 21.11 32.32 -0.10
N ALA A 9 21.80 31.41 0.57
CA ALA A 9 22.22 30.14 -0.04
C ALA A 9 21.31 28.91 0.34
N THR A 10 20.35 29.09 1.23
CA THR A 10 19.57 27.92 1.74
C THR A 10 18.20 27.76 1.10
N LEU A 11 17.73 28.72 0.29
CA LEU A 11 16.40 28.60 -0.36
C LEU A 11 16.46 27.99 -1.76
N THR A 12 17.59 27.84 -2.37
CA THR A 12 17.73 27.33 -3.75
C THR A 12 17.76 25.81 -3.80
N ILE A 13 18.09 25.12 -2.71
CA ILE A 13 18.15 23.65 -2.66
C ILE A 13 16.78 23.01 -2.38
N VAL A 14 15.87 23.71 -1.70
CA VAL A 14 14.53 23.20 -1.41
C VAL A 14 13.57 23.37 -2.59
N GLN A 15 13.77 24.36 -3.45
CA GLN A 15 12.95 24.54 -4.67
C GLN A 15 13.30 23.57 -5.80
N THR A 16 14.50 22.99 -5.83
CA THR A 16 14.89 21.98 -6.82
C THR A 16 14.34 20.59 -6.49
N LEU A 17 13.90 20.36 -5.26
CA LEU A 17 13.25 19.11 -4.83
C LEU A 17 11.72 19.11 -5.01
N LEU A 18 11.12 20.25 -5.33
CA LEU A 18 9.68 20.41 -5.57
C LEU A 18 9.31 20.60 -7.06
N MET A 19 10.27 20.79 -7.93
CA MET A 19 10.07 20.48 -9.34
C MET A 19 10.20 18.97 -9.47
N GLY A 20 9.05 18.27 -9.37
CA GLY A 20 8.90 16.91 -9.82
C GLY A 20 9.38 16.86 -11.27
N ALA A 21 10.67 16.66 -11.45
CA ALA A 21 11.17 16.10 -12.67
C ALA A 21 10.44 14.78 -12.81
N THR A 22 9.53 14.71 -13.75
CA THR A 22 9.24 13.47 -14.45
C THR A 22 10.58 13.00 -14.97
N ILE A 23 11.32 12.29 -14.11
CA ILE A 23 12.49 11.53 -14.55
C ILE A 23 11.84 10.43 -15.39
N ALA A 24 11.65 10.72 -16.66
CA ALA A 24 11.39 9.69 -17.65
C ALA A 24 12.56 8.72 -17.51
N SER A 25 12.30 7.58 -16.91
CA SER A 25 13.30 6.53 -16.77
C SER A 25 13.63 6.04 -18.17
N ALA A 26 14.67 6.62 -18.75
CA ALA A 26 15.19 6.21 -20.06
C ALA A 26 16.16 5.05 -19.85
N GLN A 27 15.64 3.86 -19.58
CA GLN A 27 16.41 2.66 -19.84
C GLN A 27 16.14 2.20 -21.27
N ASN A 28 17.21 1.98 -22.03
CA ASN A 28 17.18 1.59 -23.46
C ASN A 28 16.49 2.59 -24.40
N GLY A 29 16.48 3.89 -24.06
CA GLY A 29 15.87 4.92 -24.90
C GLY A 29 14.35 4.91 -24.96
N ARG A 30 13.65 4.14 -24.09
CA ARG A 30 12.19 4.09 -24.04
C ARG A 30 11.67 5.06 -22.98
N VAL A 31 10.85 6.01 -23.39
CA VAL A 31 10.14 6.95 -22.50
C VAL A 31 8.77 6.37 -22.23
N VAL A 32 8.51 5.97 -20.96
CA VAL A 32 7.18 5.55 -20.50
C VAL A 32 6.44 6.78 -19.99
N ASN A 33 5.42 7.20 -20.72
CA ASN A 33 4.48 8.25 -20.35
C ASN A 33 3.05 7.78 -20.54
N ASP A 34 2.05 8.59 -20.22
CA ASP A 34 0.64 8.21 -20.31
C ASP A 34 0.24 7.81 -21.75
N SER A 35 0.66 8.55 -22.77
CA SER A 35 0.36 8.20 -24.17
C SER A 35 0.94 6.84 -24.56
N TRP A 36 2.17 6.60 -24.14
CA TRP A 36 2.83 5.31 -24.37
C TRP A 36 2.10 4.17 -23.65
N LEU A 37 1.61 4.40 -22.40
CA LEU A 37 0.81 3.42 -21.66
C LEU A 37 -0.49 3.09 -22.37
N TYR A 38 -1.22 4.09 -22.88
CA TYR A 38 -2.48 3.86 -23.60
C TYR A 38 -2.32 2.99 -24.85
N GLU A 39 -1.17 3.09 -25.52
CA GLU A 39 -0.88 2.31 -26.72
C GLU A 39 -0.43 0.87 -26.41
N ASN A 40 0.19 0.66 -25.27
CA ASN A 40 0.93 -0.57 -24.99
C ASN A 40 0.38 -1.41 -23.85
N TYR A 41 -0.55 -0.85 -23.05
CA TYR A 41 -1.12 -1.51 -21.88
C TYR A 41 -2.63 -1.38 -21.83
N THR A 42 -3.27 -2.37 -21.24
CA THR A 42 -4.69 -2.34 -20.89
C THR A 42 -4.84 -2.33 -19.37
N LYS A 43 -5.92 -1.73 -18.86
CA LYS A 43 -6.29 -1.74 -17.45
C LYS A 43 -7.52 -2.61 -17.24
N ARG A 44 -7.47 -3.50 -16.27
CA ARG A 44 -8.61 -4.28 -15.79
C ARG A 44 -8.71 -4.18 -14.28
N GLU A 45 -9.93 -4.00 -13.76
CA GLU A 45 -10.22 -3.99 -12.33
C GLU A 45 -11.08 -5.19 -11.98
N VAL A 46 -10.71 -5.91 -10.93
CA VAL A 46 -11.38 -7.12 -10.50
C VAL A 46 -11.48 -7.16 -8.98
N MET A 47 -12.44 -7.94 -8.50
CA MET A 47 -12.56 -8.30 -7.09
C MET A 47 -12.08 -9.75 -6.96
N VAL A 48 -10.89 -9.94 -6.42
CA VAL A 48 -10.32 -11.27 -6.18
C VAL A 48 -10.95 -11.82 -4.92
N GLU A 49 -11.67 -12.94 -5.03
CA GLU A 49 -12.22 -13.66 -3.89
C GLU A 49 -11.13 -14.48 -3.22
N VAL A 50 -10.98 -14.33 -1.90
CA VAL A 50 -10.03 -15.07 -1.07
C VAL A 50 -10.77 -16.13 -0.24
N ARG A 51 -10.03 -17.03 0.41
CA ARG A 51 -10.50 -18.30 1.00
C ARG A 51 -11.65 -18.20 1.99
N ASP A 52 -11.88 -17.05 2.61
CA ASP A 52 -13.00 -16.80 3.53
C ASP A 52 -14.21 -16.11 2.85
N GLY A 53 -14.14 -15.91 1.51
CA GLY A 53 -15.21 -15.31 0.71
C GLY A 53 -15.14 -13.79 0.63
N GLU A 54 -14.21 -13.15 1.31
CA GLU A 54 -13.97 -11.71 1.15
C GLU A 54 -13.35 -11.39 -0.21
N LYS A 55 -13.51 -10.14 -0.66
CA LYS A 55 -13.15 -9.73 -2.02
C LYS A 55 -12.16 -8.57 -1.98
N ILE A 56 -11.02 -8.80 -2.59
CA ILE A 56 -9.90 -7.85 -2.60
C ILE A 56 -9.85 -7.12 -3.93
N TYR A 57 -10.00 -5.78 -3.89
CA TYR A 57 -9.90 -4.94 -5.08
C TYR A 57 -8.50 -4.99 -5.68
N THR A 58 -8.43 -5.32 -6.96
CA THR A 58 -7.18 -5.52 -7.69
C THR A 58 -7.25 -4.82 -9.04
N ALA A 59 -6.34 -3.88 -9.28
CA ALA A 59 -6.12 -3.26 -10.58
C ALA A 59 -4.97 -3.98 -11.27
N ILE A 60 -5.20 -4.45 -12.48
CA ILE A 60 -4.25 -5.21 -13.30
C ILE A 60 -3.98 -4.41 -14.56
N TYR A 61 -2.72 -4.14 -14.82
CA TYR A 61 -2.22 -3.46 -16.01
C TYR A 61 -1.41 -4.47 -16.81
N GLU A 62 -1.95 -4.88 -17.96
CA GLU A 62 -1.39 -5.94 -18.80
C GLU A 62 -0.86 -5.35 -20.10
N PRO A 63 0.36 -5.73 -20.53
CA PRO A 63 0.87 -5.34 -21.83
C PRO A 63 -0.01 -5.93 -22.94
N THR A 64 -0.21 -5.19 -24.02
CA THR A 64 -0.93 -5.68 -25.21
C THR A 64 -0.13 -6.76 -25.92
N ASP A 65 -0.81 -7.62 -26.68
CA ASP A 65 -0.14 -8.67 -27.47
C ASP A 65 0.80 -8.07 -28.54
N GLU A 66 0.42 -6.92 -29.10
CA GLU A 66 1.24 -6.16 -30.05
C GLU A 66 2.54 -5.67 -29.39
N TYR A 67 2.43 -5.17 -28.15
CA TYR A 67 3.61 -4.74 -27.42
C TYR A 67 4.52 -5.92 -27.07
N LEU A 68 3.97 -7.01 -26.55
CA LEU A 68 4.74 -8.21 -26.24
C LEU A 68 5.46 -8.76 -27.46
N SER A 69 4.76 -8.87 -28.60
CA SER A 69 5.36 -9.32 -29.87
C SER A 69 6.52 -8.44 -30.29
N ARG A 70 6.37 -7.10 -30.16
CA ARG A 70 7.39 -6.11 -30.52
C ARG A 70 8.66 -6.23 -29.66
N ILE A 71 8.53 -6.68 -28.40
CA ILE A 71 9.67 -6.91 -27.51
C ILE A 71 10.11 -8.39 -27.46
N GLY A 72 9.58 -9.24 -28.34
CA GLY A 72 9.96 -10.66 -28.47
C GLY A 72 9.44 -11.55 -27.33
N LYS A 73 8.32 -11.19 -26.71
CA LYS A 73 7.68 -11.94 -25.60
C LYS A 73 6.30 -12.43 -25.99
N GLN A 74 5.83 -13.48 -25.34
CA GLN A 74 4.47 -14.03 -25.47
C GLN A 74 3.70 -14.00 -24.16
N LYS A 75 4.41 -13.99 -23.04
CA LYS A 75 3.89 -13.97 -21.67
C LYS A 75 4.73 -13.03 -20.81
N SER A 76 4.19 -12.60 -19.70
CA SER A 76 4.81 -11.61 -18.82
C SER A 76 4.96 -12.13 -17.40
N PRO A 77 6.05 -11.83 -16.70
CA PRO A 77 6.09 -11.98 -15.25
C PRO A 77 5.17 -10.92 -14.59
N ILE A 78 4.73 -11.22 -13.38
CA ILE A 78 3.87 -10.34 -12.58
C ILE A 78 4.73 -9.56 -11.60
N MET A 79 4.48 -8.25 -11.47
CA MET A 79 4.96 -7.41 -10.37
C MET A 79 3.75 -6.97 -9.53
N LEU A 80 3.64 -7.52 -8.32
CA LEU A 80 2.56 -7.26 -7.37
C LEU A 80 2.96 -6.21 -6.34
N THR A 81 2.05 -5.29 -6.06
CA THR A 81 2.17 -4.33 -4.96
C THR A 81 0.87 -4.31 -4.16
N LEU A 82 0.97 -4.52 -2.85
CA LEU A 82 -0.14 -4.47 -1.92
C LEU A 82 -0.08 -3.19 -1.09
N THR A 83 -1.25 -2.61 -0.79
CA THR A 83 -1.26 -1.33 -0.10
C THR A 83 -2.59 -1.04 0.59
N PRO A 84 -2.54 -0.42 1.77
CA PRO A 84 -3.71 0.14 2.42
C PRO A 84 -4.02 1.57 1.94
N TYR A 85 -3.19 2.15 1.07
CA TYR A 85 -3.39 3.48 0.49
C TYR A 85 -4.25 3.41 -0.77
N SER A 86 -4.88 4.55 -1.13
CA SER A 86 -5.65 4.64 -2.38
C SER A 86 -4.77 4.38 -3.60
N ARG A 87 -5.31 3.63 -4.54
CA ARG A 87 -4.69 3.35 -5.85
C ARG A 87 -5.52 3.93 -6.99
N LYS A 88 -5.96 5.18 -6.80
CA LYS A 88 -6.65 5.93 -7.87
C LYS A 88 -5.86 5.91 -9.19
N PRO A 89 -6.56 6.02 -10.32
CA PRO A 89 -8.01 6.19 -10.48
C PRO A 89 -8.77 4.86 -10.40
N TYR A 90 -9.94 4.85 -9.76
CA TYR A 90 -10.85 3.72 -9.70
C TYR A 90 -11.92 3.84 -10.79
N GLY A 91 -12.20 2.75 -11.50
CA GLY A 91 -13.33 2.62 -12.42
C GLY A 91 -13.29 3.48 -13.69
N LEU A 92 -12.28 4.32 -13.86
CA LEU A 92 -12.18 5.18 -15.02
C LEU A 92 -11.65 4.44 -16.25
N LYS A 93 -12.28 4.68 -17.40
CA LYS A 93 -11.83 4.23 -18.72
C LYS A 93 -11.10 5.35 -19.46
N PRO A 94 -10.34 5.05 -20.52
CA PRO A 94 -9.70 6.06 -21.35
C PRO A 94 -10.71 7.12 -21.81
N GLY A 95 -10.40 8.40 -21.59
CA GLY A 95 -11.26 9.52 -21.97
C GLY A 95 -12.35 9.90 -20.96
N GLU A 96 -12.55 9.12 -19.89
CA GLU A 96 -13.45 9.52 -18.80
C GLU A 96 -12.83 10.64 -17.94
N THR A 97 -13.70 11.48 -17.38
CA THR A 97 -13.28 12.60 -16.54
C THR A 97 -13.63 12.36 -15.08
N GLU A 98 -12.73 12.76 -14.18
CA GLU A 98 -13.01 12.87 -12.75
C GLU A 98 -13.00 14.34 -12.36
N ASN A 99 -14.11 14.84 -11.78
CA ASN A 99 -14.28 16.25 -11.39
C ASN A 99 -14.02 17.25 -12.55
N GLY A 100 -14.49 16.93 -13.75
CA GLY A 100 -14.36 17.77 -14.94
C GLY A 100 -12.95 17.85 -15.54
N LYS A 101 -11.99 17.04 -15.04
CA LYS A 101 -10.63 16.94 -15.59
C LYS A 101 -10.42 15.57 -16.17
N ILE A 102 -9.93 15.51 -17.40
CA ILE A 102 -9.41 14.27 -17.98
C ILE A 102 -8.20 13.86 -17.13
N ARG A 103 -8.33 12.76 -16.42
CA ARG A 103 -7.21 12.17 -15.69
C ARG A 103 -6.71 10.94 -16.43
N GLY A 104 -5.41 10.70 -16.34
CA GLY A 104 -4.86 9.41 -16.75
C GLY A 104 -5.61 8.28 -16.04
N VAL A 105 -6.08 7.30 -16.79
CA VAL A 105 -6.77 6.12 -16.25
C VAL A 105 -5.81 5.13 -15.60
N TYR A 106 -4.53 5.39 -15.72
CA TYR A 106 -3.47 4.54 -15.18
C TYR A 106 -2.95 5.08 -13.84
N TYR A 107 -2.57 4.16 -13.00
CA TYR A 107 -1.89 4.49 -11.75
C TYR A 107 -0.57 5.21 -12.03
N SER A 108 -0.32 6.34 -11.37
CA SER A 108 0.85 7.20 -11.63
C SER A 108 2.21 6.51 -11.38
N GLY A 109 2.25 5.47 -10.55
CA GLY A 109 3.45 4.68 -10.34
C GLY A 109 3.94 3.94 -11.58
N LEU A 110 3.08 3.72 -12.59
CA LEU A 110 3.46 3.05 -13.84
C LEU A 110 4.46 3.88 -14.67
N THR A 111 4.35 5.20 -14.62
CA THR A 111 5.31 6.13 -15.25
C THR A 111 6.43 6.57 -14.31
N GLY A 112 6.35 6.18 -13.03
CA GLY A 112 7.31 6.49 -11.98
C GLY A 112 8.18 5.28 -11.60
N ASP A 113 8.04 4.83 -10.39
CA ASP A 113 8.89 3.78 -9.79
C ASP A 113 8.73 2.38 -10.42
N MET A 114 7.69 2.16 -11.22
CA MET A 114 7.44 0.93 -11.98
C MET A 114 7.78 1.03 -13.47
N ALA A 115 8.21 2.19 -13.96
CA ALA A 115 8.41 2.43 -15.40
C ALA A 115 9.33 1.40 -16.08
N ASN A 116 10.36 0.94 -15.38
CA ASN A 116 11.29 -0.06 -15.90
C ASN A 116 10.60 -1.43 -16.10
N TYR A 117 9.81 -1.87 -15.13
CA TYR A 117 9.04 -3.12 -15.24
C TYR A 117 8.00 -3.03 -16.36
N VAL A 118 7.34 -1.87 -16.48
CA VAL A 118 6.40 -1.58 -17.56
C VAL A 118 7.11 -1.64 -18.92
N ALA A 119 8.27 -0.97 -19.06
CA ALA A 119 9.07 -0.99 -20.30
C ALA A 119 9.57 -2.39 -20.66
N ASP A 120 9.75 -3.26 -19.67
CA ASP A 120 10.13 -4.65 -19.87
C ASP A 120 8.93 -5.59 -20.07
N GLY A 121 7.72 -5.07 -20.14
CA GLY A 121 6.49 -5.83 -20.42
C GLY A 121 6.02 -6.71 -19.27
N TYR A 122 6.21 -6.28 -18.00
CA TYR A 122 5.61 -6.95 -16.84
C TYR A 122 4.11 -6.68 -16.77
N ILE A 123 3.35 -7.63 -16.26
CA ILE A 123 2.01 -7.37 -15.74
C ILE A 123 2.18 -6.66 -14.39
N ILE A 124 1.65 -5.45 -14.28
CA ILE A 124 1.70 -4.70 -13.02
C ILE A 124 0.36 -4.87 -12.30
N VAL A 125 0.43 -5.33 -11.07
CA VAL A 125 -0.74 -5.55 -10.22
C VAL A 125 -0.65 -4.65 -9.00
N VAL A 126 -1.71 -3.86 -8.79
CA VAL A 126 -1.82 -2.97 -7.65
C VAL A 126 -3.09 -3.33 -6.90
N GLN A 127 -2.94 -3.83 -5.69
CA GLN A 127 -4.03 -4.40 -4.90
C GLN A 127 -4.25 -3.58 -3.63
N ASN A 128 -5.50 -3.20 -3.33
CA ASN A 128 -5.86 -2.70 -2.01
C ASN A 128 -5.95 -3.88 -1.04
N VAL A 129 -5.48 -3.69 0.19
CA VAL A 129 -5.60 -4.74 1.22
C VAL A 129 -7.02 -4.85 1.74
N ARG A 130 -7.31 -5.93 2.41
CA ARG A 130 -8.60 -6.24 3.07
C ARG A 130 -9.11 -5.05 3.89
N GLY A 131 -10.41 -4.73 3.78
CA GLY A 131 -11.07 -3.66 4.53
C GLY A 131 -10.61 -2.25 4.18
N LYS A 132 -9.89 -2.05 3.09
CA LYS A 132 -9.48 -0.73 2.60
C LYS A 132 -10.05 -0.43 1.21
N PHE A 133 -10.54 0.80 1.05
CA PHE A 133 -11.12 1.31 -0.20
C PHE A 133 -12.21 0.40 -0.76
N LEU A 134 -12.01 -0.21 -1.91
CA LEU A 134 -13.00 -1.06 -2.56
C LEU A 134 -12.94 -2.54 -2.12
N SER A 135 -11.94 -2.93 -1.34
CA SER A 135 -11.86 -4.28 -0.76
C SER A 135 -12.87 -4.47 0.36
N THR A 136 -13.45 -5.67 0.46
CA THR A 136 -14.34 -6.07 1.55
C THR A 136 -13.56 -6.63 2.74
N GLY A 137 -14.25 -7.05 3.78
CA GLY A 137 -13.67 -7.53 5.03
C GLY A 137 -13.32 -6.42 6.01
N THR A 138 -12.79 -6.80 7.15
CA THR A 138 -12.37 -5.87 8.20
C THR A 138 -10.89 -5.56 8.08
N TYR A 139 -10.54 -4.27 8.07
CA TYR A 139 -9.16 -3.85 8.15
C TYR A 139 -8.66 -4.00 9.58
N GLU A 140 -7.59 -4.73 9.73
CA GLU A 140 -6.85 -4.84 10.97
C GLU A 140 -5.41 -4.38 10.73
N ASN A 141 -4.94 -3.48 11.57
CA ASN A 141 -3.63 -2.89 11.42
C ASN A 141 -2.57 -3.93 11.77
N MET A 142 -1.69 -4.25 10.81
CA MET A 142 -0.63 -5.26 10.98
C MET A 142 -1.14 -6.56 11.62
N ARG A 143 -2.07 -7.24 10.93
CA ARG A 143 -2.63 -8.51 11.42
C ARG A 143 -1.51 -9.51 11.77
N PRO A 144 -1.65 -10.24 12.91
CA PRO A 144 -0.73 -11.29 13.27
C PRO A 144 -0.62 -12.36 12.17
N TYR A 145 0.59 -12.89 11.98
CA TYR A 145 0.79 -14.04 11.11
C TYR A 145 0.28 -15.31 11.79
N VAL A 146 -0.67 -16.01 11.18
CA VAL A 146 -1.32 -17.21 11.73
C VAL A 146 -1.12 -18.47 10.88
N SER A 147 -0.58 -18.34 9.66
CA SER A 147 -0.41 -19.45 8.72
C SER A 147 0.66 -20.47 9.13
N GLY A 148 1.50 -20.15 10.11
CA GLY A 148 2.52 -21.07 10.61
C GLY A 148 3.76 -21.20 9.71
N VAL A 149 4.66 -22.10 10.11
CA VAL A 149 5.98 -22.25 9.48
C VAL A 149 5.95 -22.78 8.05
N ASP A 150 4.88 -23.47 7.66
CA ASP A 150 4.75 -24.08 6.33
C ASP A 150 4.20 -23.12 5.27
N GLY A 151 3.85 -21.89 5.68
CA GLY A 151 3.32 -20.85 4.78
C GLY A 151 1.79 -20.86 4.73
N ALA A 152 1.23 -20.18 3.73
CA ALA A 152 -0.20 -19.88 3.63
C ALA A 152 -0.98 -20.78 2.64
N ALA A 153 -0.41 -21.92 2.22
CA ALA A 153 -1.07 -22.83 1.27
C ALA A 153 -2.32 -23.47 1.84
N ASP A 154 -2.26 -23.90 3.10
CA ASP A 154 -3.34 -24.63 3.74
C ASP A 154 -4.41 -23.69 4.32
N THR A 155 -5.66 -24.14 4.29
CA THR A 155 -6.75 -23.46 4.97
C THR A 155 -6.88 -23.98 6.40
N VAL A 156 -6.58 -23.10 7.36
CA VAL A 156 -6.72 -23.40 8.79
C VAL A 156 -8.11 -23.00 9.27
N VAL A 157 -8.78 -23.89 9.98
CA VAL A 157 -10.12 -23.63 10.54
C VAL A 157 -10.06 -23.78 12.06
N VAL A 158 -10.45 -22.74 12.79
CA VAL A 158 -10.55 -22.73 14.25
C VAL A 158 -11.97 -22.33 14.63
N ASP A 159 -12.63 -23.12 15.46
CA ASP A 159 -14.02 -22.91 15.88
C ASP A 159 -15.00 -22.67 14.71
N GLY A 160 -14.82 -23.43 13.62
CA GLY A 160 -15.65 -23.34 12.41
C GLY A 160 -15.41 -22.09 11.55
N LYS A 161 -14.40 -21.28 11.86
CA LYS A 161 -14.02 -20.08 11.09
C LYS A 161 -12.69 -20.30 10.39
N VAL A 162 -12.64 -19.93 9.10
CA VAL A 162 -11.39 -19.89 8.33
C VAL A 162 -10.49 -18.80 8.93
N GLN A 163 -9.28 -19.20 9.30
CA GLN A 163 -8.29 -18.27 9.78
C GLN A 163 -7.61 -17.59 8.59
N THR A 164 -7.48 -16.28 8.64
CA THR A 164 -6.85 -15.49 7.59
C THR A 164 -5.87 -14.49 8.18
N ASP A 165 -4.85 -14.20 7.43
CA ASP A 165 -3.89 -13.12 7.64
C ASP A 165 -3.52 -12.47 6.30
N ASP A 166 -2.60 -11.52 6.31
CA ASP A 166 -2.18 -10.87 5.08
C ASP A 166 -1.36 -11.81 4.17
N ALA A 167 -0.75 -12.86 4.71
CA ALA A 167 -0.04 -13.87 3.91
C ALA A 167 -1.02 -14.77 3.16
N THR A 168 -2.15 -15.15 3.78
CA THR A 168 -3.20 -15.94 3.11
C THR A 168 -3.87 -15.13 2.00
N ASP A 169 -4.14 -13.85 2.22
CA ASP A 169 -4.71 -12.97 1.20
C ASP A 169 -3.77 -12.83 -0.01
N VAL A 170 -2.46 -12.74 0.24
CA VAL A 170 -1.43 -12.74 -0.83
C VAL A 170 -1.42 -14.07 -1.57
N TYR A 171 -1.43 -15.19 -0.84
CA TYR A 171 -1.41 -16.52 -1.45
C TYR A 171 -2.57 -16.71 -2.42
N ASP A 172 -3.79 -16.47 -1.95
CA ASP A 172 -5.01 -16.61 -2.74
C ASP A 172 -5.04 -15.64 -3.94
N SER A 173 -4.56 -14.42 -3.73
CA SER A 173 -4.45 -13.42 -4.82
C SER A 173 -3.46 -13.87 -5.89
N VAL A 174 -2.33 -14.46 -5.53
CA VAL A 174 -1.36 -14.97 -6.50
C VAL A 174 -1.94 -16.16 -7.25
N GLU A 175 -2.61 -17.11 -6.60
CA GLU A 175 -3.29 -18.22 -7.28
C GLU A 175 -4.29 -17.69 -8.31
N TRP A 176 -5.12 -16.72 -7.91
CA TRP A 176 -6.08 -16.10 -8.82
C TRP A 176 -5.40 -15.43 -10.02
N LEU A 177 -4.32 -14.67 -9.79
CA LEU A 177 -3.57 -13.99 -10.84
C LEU A 177 -2.95 -14.96 -11.83
N LEU A 178 -2.38 -16.07 -11.34
CA LEU A 178 -1.79 -17.11 -12.20
C LEU A 178 -2.84 -17.74 -13.12
N ALA A 179 -4.05 -17.96 -12.61
CA ALA A 179 -5.13 -18.56 -13.39
C ALA A 179 -5.79 -17.58 -14.38
N ASN A 180 -5.71 -16.26 -14.15
CA ASN A 180 -6.53 -15.26 -14.85
C ASN A 180 -5.75 -14.20 -15.62
N THR A 181 -4.42 -14.34 -15.77
CA THR A 181 -3.58 -13.42 -16.56
C THR A 181 -2.68 -14.19 -17.53
N LYS A 182 -2.16 -13.50 -18.56
CA LYS A 182 -1.23 -14.09 -19.53
C LYS A 182 0.22 -14.09 -19.00
N ASN A 183 0.42 -14.78 -17.91
CA ASN A 183 1.67 -14.74 -17.12
C ASN A 183 2.63 -15.90 -17.42
N THR A 184 3.88 -15.76 -16.95
CA THR A 184 4.96 -16.77 -17.03
C THR A 184 4.99 -17.73 -15.85
N GLY A 185 4.11 -17.62 -14.86
CA GLY A 185 4.19 -18.33 -13.57
C GLY A 185 5.21 -17.72 -12.58
N ILE A 186 5.74 -16.53 -12.87
CA ILE A 186 6.75 -15.85 -12.04
C ILE A 186 6.14 -14.58 -11.48
N VAL A 187 6.21 -14.41 -10.16
CA VAL A 187 5.71 -13.26 -9.43
C VAL A 187 6.85 -12.62 -8.65
N GLY A 188 7.00 -11.30 -8.79
CA GLY A 188 7.76 -10.45 -7.88
C GLY A 188 6.81 -9.62 -7.02
N VAL A 189 7.18 -9.36 -5.77
CA VAL A 189 6.42 -8.49 -4.87
C VAL A 189 7.31 -7.38 -4.34
N LYS A 190 6.85 -6.13 -4.41
CA LYS A 190 7.59 -4.99 -3.86
C LYS A 190 6.68 -4.05 -3.10
N GLY A 191 7.22 -3.36 -2.10
CA GLY A 191 6.50 -2.34 -1.36
C GLY A 191 7.41 -1.56 -0.42
N VAL A 192 7.01 -0.34 -0.11
CA VAL A 192 7.74 0.58 0.76
C VAL A 192 6.88 0.91 1.98
N SER A 193 7.50 1.03 3.16
CA SER A 193 6.84 1.39 4.41
C SER A 193 5.75 0.37 4.76
N TYR A 194 4.50 0.77 4.90
CA TYR A 194 3.40 -0.17 5.10
C TYR A 194 3.24 -1.19 3.95
N GLY A 195 3.52 -0.79 2.70
CA GLY A 195 3.64 -1.71 1.57
C GLY A 195 4.80 -2.70 1.75
N GLY A 196 5.86 -2.30 2.46
CA GLY A 196 6.97 -3.16 2.87
C GLY A 196 6.52 -4.26 3.84
N PHE A 197 5.66 -3.93 4.81
CA PHE A 197 5.04 -4.92 5.69
C PHE A 197 4.29 -5.99 4.87
N TYR A 198 3.40 -5.62 3.95
CA TYR A 198 2.70 -6.60 3.11
C TYR A 198 3.65 -7.40 2.22
N THR A 199 4.77 -6.82 1.80
CA THR A 199 5.80 -7.56 1.06
C THR A 199 6.51 -8.58 1.95
N THR A 200 6.69 -8.29 3.24
CA THR A 200 7.16 -9.27 4.24
C THR A 200 6.14 -10.41 4.39
N MET A 201 4.84 -10.10 4.49
CA MET A 201 3.79 -11.11 4.54
C MET A 201 3.75 -11.96 3.27
N ALA A 202 4.04 -11.38 2.10
CA ALA A 202 4.21 -12.16 0.85
C ALA A 202 5.38 -13.14 0.92
N THR A 203 6.46 -12.81 1.64
CA THR A 203 7.56 -13.73 1.89
C THR A 203 7.10 -14.90 2.77
N LEU A 204 6.34 -14.60 3.82
CA LEU A 204 5.80 -15.57 4.76
C LEU A 204 4.72 -16.46 4.13
N ALA A 205 4.02 -15.99 3.11
CA ALA A 205 3.05 -16.78 2.36
C ALA A 205 3.67 -18.03 1.70
N LYS A 206 4.96 -18.01 1.40
CA LYS A 206 5.72 -19.13 0.77
C LYS A 206 5.08 -19.65 -0.53
N HIS A 207 4.41 -18.78 -1.26
CA HIS A 207 3.81 -19.18 -2.53
C HIS A 207 4.89 -19.54 -3.56
N PRO A 208 4.81 -20.71 -4.22
CA PRO A 208 5.91 -21.21 -5.09
C PRO A 208 6.16 -20.33 -6.32
N ALA A 209 5.17 -19.55 -6.79
CA ALA A 209 5.35 -18.62 -7.90
C ALA A 209 6.06 -17.32 -7.50
N ILE A 210 6.11 -16.96 -6.21
CA ILE A 210 6.83 -15.77 -5.74
C ILE A 210 8.33 -16.07 -5.77
N LYS A 211 9.06 -15.44 -6.69
CA LYS A 211 10.49 -15.67 -6.93
C LYS A 211 11.39 -14.55 -6.40
N ALA A 212 10.81 -13.37 -6.19
CA ALA A 212 11.55 -12.22 -5.65
C ALA A 212 10.62 -11.36 -4.80
N VAL A 213 11.13 -10.88 -3.69
CA VAL A 213 10.45 -9.94 -2.81
C VAL A 213 11.39 -8.79 -2.46
N SER A 214 10.86 -7.58 -2.40
CA SER A 214 11.61 -6.37 -2.06
C SER A 214 10.85 -5.56 -1.01
N PRO A 215 10.86 -5.98 0.27
CA PRO A 215 10.36 -5.18 1.37
C PRO A 215 11.33 -4.03 1.63
N GLN A 216 10.86 -2.79 1.43
CA GLN A 216 11.67 -1.59 1.60
C GLN A 216 11.16 -0.84 2.83
N ALA A 217 12.05 -0.58 3.80
CA ALA A 217 11.71 0.05 5.08
C ALA A 217 10.37 -0.45 5.66
N PRO A 218 10.18 -1.77 5.83
CA PRO A 218 8.93 -2.31 6.33
C PRO A 218 8.70 -1.94 7.78
N ALA A 219 7.44 -1.66 8.18
CA ALA A 219 7.07 -1.64 9.57
C ALA A 219 7.11 -3.07 10.12
N THR A 220 7.87 -3.33 11.17
CA THR A 220 8.14 -4.70 11.67
C THR A 220 8.00 -4.87 13.18
N ASP A 221 8.32 -3.86 13.96
CA ASP A 221 8.16 -3.87 15.42
C ASP A 221 7.66 -2.49 15.87
N TRP A 222 6.38 -2.41 16.18
CA TRP A 222 5.71 -1.15 16.51
C TRP A 222 5.94 -0.68 17.93
N TYR A 223 6.50 -1.54 18.78
CA TYR A 223 6.78 -1.21 20.17
C TYR A 223 8.22 -0.75 20.40
N MET A 224 9.20 -1.39 19.77
CA MET A 224 10.60 -1.13 20.08
C MET A 224 11.26 -0.07 19.21
N GLY A 225 10.88 0.04 17.98
CA GLY A 225 11.67 0.86 17.07
C GLY A 225 10.93 1.53 15.92
N ASP A 226 9.60 1.55 15.94
CA ASP A 226 8.83 2.04 14.81
C ASP A 226 7.72 3.02 15.21
N ASP A 227 6.69 3.15 14.41
CA ASP A 227 5.72 4.25 14.34
C ASP A 227 4.91 4.50 15.60
N ALA A 228 4.60 3.45 16.39
CA ALA A 228 3.78 3.61 17.59
C ALA A 228 4.61 3.94 18.85
N HIS A 229 5.71 3.23 19.02
CA HIS A 229 6.64 3.45 20.14
C HIS A 229 8.08 3.44 19.63
N HIS A 230 8.95 4.13 20.39
CA HIS A 230 10.39 4.04 20.22
C HIS A 230 11.03 3.64 21.56
N ASN A 231 11.60 2.44 21.60
CA ASN A 231 12.11 1.85 22.84
C ASN A 231 11.10 1.86 24.00
N GLY A 232 9.83 1.59 23.68
CA GLY A 232 8.72 1.59 24.63
C GLY A 232 8.12 2.96 24.95
N ALA A 233 8.69 4.05 24.45
CA ALA A 233 8.10 5.39 24.60
C ALA A 233 7.08 5.66 23.49
N LEU A 234 5.83 5.98 23.86
CA LEU A 234 4.76 6.26 22.90
C LEU A 234 5.08 7.48 22.02
N CYS A 235 5.10 7.28 20.70
CA CYS A 235 5.20 8.34 19.69
C CYS A 235 3.82 8.99 19.48
N LEU A 236 3.35 9.71 20.51
CA LEU A 236 1.97 10.18 20.60
C LEU A 236 1.52 11.06 19.43
N THR A 237 2.32 12.06 19.05
CA THR A 237 1.93 13.02 18.02
C THR A 237 1.81 12.38 16.65
N ASP A 238 2.73 11.50 16.32
CA ASP A 238 2.76 10.79 15.03
C ASP A 238 1.65 9.74 14.98
N SER A 239 1.49 8.94 16.02
CA SER A 239 0.40 7.97 16.16
C SER A 239 -0.97 8.65 16.04
N TYR A 240 -1.15 9.82 16.67
CA TYR A 240 -2.39 10.59 16.58
C TYR A 240 -2.67 11.11 15.15
N ARG A 241 -1.68 11.75 14.52
CA ARG A 241 -1.84 12.32 13.18
C ARG A 241 -2.09 11.25 12.14
N PHE A 242 -1.23 10.24 12.15
CA PHE A 242 -1.29 9.16 11.17
C PHE A 242 -2.50 8.27 11.43
N GLY A 243 -2.73 7.88 12.68
CA GLY A 243 -3.83 7.03 13.09
C GLY A 243 -5.20 7.61 12.73
N GLY A 244 -5.45 8.86 13.07
CA GLY A 244 -6.73 9.53 12.82
C GLY A 244 -7.12 9.62 11.35
N GLY A 245 -6.15 9.53 10.43
CA GLY A 245 -6.41 9.55 9.00
C GLY A 245 -6.34 8.17 8.34
N PHE A 246 -5.53 7.28 8.89
CA PHE A 246 -5.08 6.11 8.16
C PHE A 246 -5.57 4.77 8.72
N TYR A 247 -5.52 4.55 10.04
CA TYR A 247 -5.82 3.25 10.64
C TYR A 247 -7.32 2.91 10.75
N ARG A 248 -8.18 3.71 10.14
CA ARG A 248 -9.63 3.50 10.17
C ARG A 248 -10.07 2.38 9.25
N ASP A 249 -11.02 1.60 9.72
CA ASP A 249 -11.77 0.65 8.89
C ASP A 249 -12.71 1.38 7.94
N PHE A 250 -12.80 0.87 6.72
CA PHE A 250 -13.88 1.21 5.82
C PHE A 250 -15.09 0.33 6.16
N ARG A 251 -16.08 0.90 6.80
CA ARG A 251 -17.30 0.16 7.16
C ARG A 251 -18.04 -0.40 5.95
N LYS A 252 -17.82 0.19 4.78
CA LYS A 252 -18.32 -0.25 3.47
C LYS A 252 -17.26 0.10 2.42
N PRO A 253 -17.09 -0.73 1.39
CA PRO A 253 -16.19 -0.44 0.28
C PRO A 253 -16.46 0.94 -0.34
N SER A 254 -15.42 1.73 -0.56
CA SER A 254 -15.51 3.09 -1.10
C SER A 254 -14.27 3.47 -1.89
N ALA A 255 -14.46 4.05 -3.08
CA ALA A 255 -13.37 4.65 -3.85
C ALA A 255 -12.87 5.97 -3.21
N VAL A 256 -13.64 6.54 -2.30
CA VAL A 256 -13.32 7.80 -1.61
C VAL A 256 -12.72 7.48 -0.25
N GLY A 257 -11.55 8.04 0.03
CA GLY A 257 -10.91 7.92 1.34
C GLY A 257 -11.74 8.59 2.43
N MET A 258 -11.68 8.08 3.64
CA MET A 258 -12.33 8.71 4.79
C MET A 258 -11.60 10.00 5.18
N SER A 259 -12.37 10.97 5.68
CA SER A 259 -11.81 12.21 6.23
C SER A 259 -10.97 11.90 7.48
N ASN A 260 -9.89 12.67 7.66
CA ASN A 260 -9.09 12.57 8.88
C ASN A 260 -9.92 12.96 10.11
N LEU A 261 -9.78 12.21 11.19
CA LEU A 261 -10.41 12.50 12.49
C LEU A 261 -9.70 13.61 13.26
N VAL A 262 -8.46 13.90 12.90
CA VAL A 262 -7.64 14.94 13.53
C VAL A 262 -8.27 16.31 13.27
N LYS A 263 -8.73 16.97 14.32
CA LYS A 263 -9.37 18.28 14.25
C LYS A 263 -8.56 19.39 14.93
N ILE A 264 -7.45 19.03 15.62
CA ILE A 264 -6.60 19.97 16.31
C ILE A 264 -5.87 20.83 15.27
N LYS A 265 -5.98 22.17 15.41
CA LYS A 265 -5.34 23.15 14.52
C LYS A 265 -4.07 23.74 15.12
N GLU A 266 -3.96 23.73 16.44
CA GLU A 266 -2.78 24.16 17.19
C GLU A 266 -1.66 23.13 17.11
N ASP A 267 -0.54 23.42 17.72
CA ASP A 267 0.57 22.48 17.84
C ASP A 267 0.12 21.25 18.65
N ILE A 268 0.24 20.09 18.03
CA ILE A 268 -0.28 18.83 18.62
C ILE A 268 0.52 18.45 19.87
N TYR A 269 1.81 18.71 19.90
CA TYR A 269 2.65 18.42 21.05
C TYR A 269 2.20 19.27 22.25
N GLU A 270 2.01 20.57 22.07
CA GLU A 270 1.51 21.47 23.12
C GLU A 270 0.08 21.09 23.56
N TYR A 271 -0.76 20.67 22.63
CA TYR A 271 -2.12 20.21 22.95
C TYR A 271 -2.12 18.99 23.88
N PHE A 272 -1.24 18.02 23.64
CA PHE A 272 -1.18 16.80 24.45
C PHE A 272 -0.31 16.92 25.71
N ARG A 273 0.53 17.93 25.78
CA ARG A 273 1.44 18.11 26.89
C ARG A 273 0.68 18.23 28.21
N GLY A 274 1.00 17.32 29.15
CA GLY A 274 0.38 17.27 30.47
C GLY A 274 -1.01 16.63 30.53
N LYS A 275 -1.52 16.10 29.42
CA LYS A 275 -2.77 15.31 29.46
C LYS A 275 -2.49 13.90 29.98
N PRO A 276 -3.32 13.37 30.90
CA PRO A 276 -3.18 12.02 31.37
C PRO A 276 -3.58 11.00 30.31
N MET A 277 -3.06 9.77 30.41
CA MET A 277 -3.27 8.72 29.43
C MET A 277 -4.72 8.25 29.31
N ASP A 278 -5.53 8.35 30.36
CA ASP A 278 -6.94 8.02 30.35
C ASP A 278 -7.76 8.98 29.47
N GLU A 279 -7.44 10.28 29.48
CA GLU A 279 -8.01 11.23 28.52
C GLU A 279 -7.64 10.90 27.07
N LEU A 280 -6.39 10.46 26.84
CA LEU A 280 -5.92 10.06 25.52
C LEU A 280 -6.61 8.78 25.04
N SER A 281 -6.88 7.83 25.93
CA SER A 281 -7.58 6.59 25.61
C SER A 281 -8.97 6.83 25.02
N ALA A 282 -9.69 7.82 25.52
CA ALA A 282 -11.04 8.18 25.06
C ALA A 282 -11.05 9.03 23.79
N PHE A 283 -9.90 9.52 23.33
CA PHE A 283 -9.83 10.59 22.33
C PHE A 283 -10.50 10.27 21.00
N PHE A 284 -10.30 9.06 20.48
CA PHE A 284 -10.94 8.59 19.24
C PHE A 284 -12.16 7.71 19.50
N GLY A 285 -12.41 7.31 20.75
CA GLY A 285 -13.47 6.36 21.12
C GLY A 285 -13.41 5.11 20.23
N ASP A 286 -14.58 4.61 19.80
CA ASP A 286 -14.68 3.45 18.91
C ASP A 286 -14.36 3.75 17.44
N SER A 287 -14.02 4.99 17.12
CA SER A 287 -13.75 5.40 15.73
C SER A 287 -12.42 4.90 15.20
N LEU A 288 -11.50 4.50 16.10
CA LEU A 288 -10.18 4.02 15.77
C LEU A 288 -9.77 2.88 16.72
N ARG A 289 -10.11 1.65 16.35
CA ARG A 289 -9.84 0.45 17.14
C ARG A 289 -8.37 0.33 17.52
N PHE A 290 -7.46 0.47 16.55
CA PHE A 290 -6.03 0.36 16.80
C PHE A 290 -5.53 1.32 17.89
N TRP A 291 -6.05 2.56 17.92
CA TRP A 291 -5.73 3.51 19.00
C TRP A 291 -6.17 2.99 20.37
N SER A 292 -7.42 2.53 20.46
CA SER A 292 -7.97 1.99 21.71
C SER A 292 -7.21 0.75 22.19
N ASP A 293 -6.81 -0.12 21.28
CA ASP A 293 -6.05 -1.31 21.61
C ASP A 293 -4.63 -0.94 22.06
N MET A 294 -3.94 -0.06 21.36
CA MET A 294 -2.63 0.46 21.74
C MET A 294 -2.62 1.09 23.14
N MET A 295 -3.68 1.85 23.49
CA MET A 295 -3.81 2.46 24.82
C MET A 295 -4.08 1.45 25.94
N LYS A 296 -4.68 0.28 25.64
CA LYS A 296 -4.88 -0.81 26.59
C LYS A 296 -3.62 -1.64 26.82
N HIS A 297 -2.66 -1.55 25.90
CA HIS A 297 -1.41 -2.31 25.90
C HIS A 297 -0.19 -1.38 25.98
N PRO A 298 -0.05 -0.59 27.09
CA PRO A 298 1.03 0.40 27.21
C PRO A 298 2.40 -0.25 27.37
N ASP A 299 2.45 -1.49 27.84
CA ASP A 299 3.66 -2.28 27.99
C ASP A 299 3.77 -3.32 26.86
N ARG A 300 4.99 -3.80 26.60
CA ARG A 300 5.19 -4.86 25.64
C ARG A 300 4.61 -6.18 26.14
N ASP A 301 3.51 -6.57 25.57
CA ASP A 301 2.82 -7.83 25.84
C ASP A 301 2.54 -8.61 24.53
N GLN A 302 1.62 -9.56 24.58
CA GLN A 302 1.26 -10.40 23.43
C GLN A 302 0.56 -9.63 22.30
N PHE A 303 0.05 -8.41 22.55
CA PHE A 303 -0.57 -7.58 21.52
C PHE A 303 0.46 -7.08 20.49
N TRP A 304 1.66 -6.73 20.95
CA TRP A 304 2.76 -6.21 20.12
C TRP A 304 3.57 -7.34 19.48
#